data_6b679e198a796e10f897de61d1632f3a
#
_entry.id   6b679e198a796e10f897de61d1632f3a
#
_cell.length_a   1.000
_cell.length_b   1.000
_cell.length_c   1.000
_cell.angle_alpha   90.00
_cell.angle_beta   90.00
_cell.angle_gamma   90.00
#
_symmetry.space_group_name_H-M   'P 1'
#
loop_
_entity.id
_entity.type
_entity.pdbx_description
1 polymer ?
#
loop_
_entity_poly.entity_id
_entity_poly.type
_entity_poly.pdbx_seq_one_letter_code
_entity_poly.pdbx_strand_id
1 'polypeptide(L)'
;MQQKKTTKEEYQKCVNVVVEYIIQHLGEDIDLKSLARISNFSPFYFHRIMKAFLGEPIGTFIVRTRTEAAARLLRYSDIPIADIAYRIGYASPSSLSKVFKQFYGISPLEYRNNKNFVIMKPAIIRPDLELKKEIRNVSERNVIYIRLTGDY
;
A
#
# COMPACT_ATOMS: atom_id res chain seq x y z
N MET A 1 12.65 23.18 -20.45
CA MET A 1 12.18 21.78 -20.31
C MET A 1 12.77 20.98 -19.15
N GLN A 2 13.99 21.26 -18.68
CA GLN A 2 14.63 20.57 -17.55
C GLN A 2 13.91 20.77 -16.19
N GLN A 3 13.34 21.94 -15.93
CA GLN A 3 12.70 22.27 -14.64
C GLN A 3 11.47 21.41 -14.29
N LYS A 4 10.68 20.99 -15.29
CA LYS A 4 9.50 20.12 -15.09
C LYS A 4 9.86 18.67 -14.71
N LYS A 5 10.99 18.18 -15.19
CA LYS A 5 11.45 16.82 -14.92
C LYS A 5 11.94 16.69 -13.48
N THR A 6 12.71 17.66 -13.02
CA THR A 6 13.25 17.73 -11.64
C THR A 6 12.13 17.77 -10.59
N THR A 7 11.11 18.58 -10.80
CA THR A 7 9.97 18.71 -9.87
C THR A 7 9.17 17.41 -9.75
N LYS A 8 8.95 16.70 -10.87
CA LYS A 8 8.23 15.40 -10.83
C LYS A 8 9.03 14.33 -10.09
N GLU A 9 10.34 14.28 -10.29
CA GLU A 9 11.23 13.36 -9.61
C GLU A 9 11.30 13.64 -8.09
N GLU A 10 11.31 14.91 -7.69
CA GLU A 10 11.24 15.30 -6.28
C GLU A 10 9.91 14.87 -5.62
N TYR A 11 8.79 15.09 -6.30
CA TYR A 11 7.48 14.63 -5.81
C TYR A 11 7.43 13.11 -5.70
N GLN A 12 7.96 12.38 -6.68
CA GLN A 12 8.04 10.93 -6.62
C GLN A 12 8.84 10.44 -5.41
N LYS A 13 9.98 11.06 -5.12
CA LYS A 13 10.78 10.73 -3.93
C LYS A 13 9.99 10.97 -2.63
N CYS A 14 9.31 12.11 -2.52
CA CYS A 14 8.47 12.41 -1.36
C CYS A 14 7.32 11.40 -1.19
N VAL A 15 6.66 11.03 -2.28
CA VAL A 15 5.60 10.01 -2.28
C VAL A 15 6.15 8.67 -1.81
N ASN A 16 7.30 8.24 -2.33
CA ASN A 16 7.93 6.98 -1.94
C ASN A 16 8.26 6.94 -0.44
N VAL A 17 8.81 8.02 0.12
CA VAL A 17 9.09 8.12 1.57
C VAL A 17 7.81 7.98 2.39
N VAL A 18 6.72 8.64 1.98
CA VAL A 18 5.43 8.54 2.68
C VAL A 18 4.85 7.14 2.58
N VAL A 19 4.89 6.52 1.40
CA VAL A 19 4.40 5.15 1.18
C VAL A 19 5.20 4.16 2.03
N GLU A 20 6.51 4.27 2.04
CA GLU A 20 7.38 3.43 2.87
C GLU A 20 7.07 3.59 4.35
N TYR A 21 6.93 4.82 4.83
CA TYR A 21 6.52 5.09 6.20
C TYR A 21 5.19 4.42 6.56
N ILE A 22 4.17 4.55 5.70
CA ILE A 22 2.87 3.91 5.92
C ILE A 22 3.02 2.38 6.05
N ILE A 23 3.79 1.76 5.15
CA ILE A 23 3.99 0.30 5.14
C ILE A 23 4.69 -0.18 6.42
N GLN A 24 5.66 0.57 6.90
CA GLN A 24 6.41 0.23 8.10
C GLN A 24 5.60 0.44 9.40
N HIS A 25 4.60 1.34 9.38
CA HIS A 25 3.82 1.74 10.55
C HIS A 25 2.34 1.37 10.45
N LEU A 26 1.99 0.31 9.69
CA LEU A 26 0.59 -0.10 9.48
C LEU A 26 -0.18 -0.39 10.77
N GLY A 27 0.51 -0.86 11.80
CA GLY A 27 -0.07 -1.16 13.11
C GLY A 27 -0.30 0.07 14.00
N GLU A 28 0.20 1.22 13.61
CA GLU A 28 0.16 2.44 14.40
C GLU A 28 -1.00 3.36 13.97
N ASP A 29 -1.26 4.38 14.78
CA ASP A 29 -2.18 5.44 14.38
C ASP A 29 -1.47 6.38 13.41
N ILE A 30 -1.89 6.32 12.16
CA ILE A 30 -1.29 7.11 11.08
C ILE A 30 -2.05 8.43 10.94
N ASP A 31 -1.44 9.50 11.48
CA ASP A 31 -1.97 10.86 11.35
C ASP A 31 -1.56 11.52 10.03
N LEU A 32 -2.55 11.98 9.27
CA LEU A 32 -2.34 12.63 7.98
C LEU A 32 -1.52 13.92 8.07
N LYS A 33 -1.59 14.66 9.19
CA LYS A 33 -0.75 15.86 9.39
C LYS A 33 0.72 15.48 9.56
N SER A 34 0.99 14.37 10.20
CA SER A 34 2.35 13.83 10.35
C SER A 34 2.92 13.40 9.01
N LEU A 35 2.12 12.73 8.16
CA LEU A 35 2.53 12.37 6.80
C LEU A 35 2.83 13.62 5.94
N ALA A 36 2.01 14.66 6.04
CA ALA A 36 2.26 15.91 5.34
C ALA A 36 3.59 16.56 5.78
N ARG A 37 3.91 16.51 7.08
CA ARG A 37 5.20 17.00 7.62
C ARG A 37 6.40 16.21 7.08
N ILE A 38 6.30 14.89 7.02
CA ILE A 38 7.35 14.02 6.48
C ILE A 38 7.66 14.38 5.01
N SER A 39 6.63 14.77 4.25
CA SER A 39 6.76 15.15 2.84
C SER A 39 7.16 16.61 2.62
N ASN A 40 7.28 17.42 3.68
CA ASN A 40 7.48 18.88 3.61
C ASN A 40 6.41 19.64 2.79
N PHE A 41 5.20 19.08 2.68
CA PHE A 41 4.07 19.74 2.02
C PHE A 41 3.07 20.31 3.01
N SER A 42 2.36 21.37 2.61
CA SER A 42 1.15 21.74 3.33
C SER A 42 0.09 20.63 3.21
N PRO A 43 -0.78 20.44 4.22
CA PRO A 43 -1.77 19.36 4.20
C PRO A 43 -2.64 19.33 2.94
N PHE A 44 -3.04 20.50 2.43
CA PHE A 44 -3.84 20.60 1.21
C PHE A 44 -3.05 20.14 -0.04
N TYR A 45 -1.79 20.57 -0.14
CA TYR A 45 -0.94 20.21 -1.27
C TYR A 45 -0.53 18.73 -1.21
N PHE A 46 -0.27 18.23 -0.01
CA PHE A 46 -0.01 16.82 0.26
C PHE A 46 -1.12 15.91 -0.29
N HIS A 47 -2.38 16.20 0.04
CA HIS A 47 -3.51 15.40 -0.46
C HIS A 47 -3.58 15.37 -1.99
N ARG A 48 -3.34 16.49 -2.64
CA ARG A 48 -3.35 16.57 -4.12
C ARG A 48 -2.22 15.75 -4.74
N ILE A 49 -1.02 15.87 -4.21
CA ILE A 49 0.16 15.13 -4.71
C ILE A 49 -0.06 13.63 -4.51
N MET A 50 -0.40 13.20 -3.29
CA MET A 50 -0.64 11.79 -3.00
C MET A 50 -1.72 11.19 -3.89
N LYS A 51 -2.87 11.86 -4.05
CA LYS A 51 -3.94 11.40 -4.93
C LYS A 51 -3.49 11.30 -6.40
N ALA A 52 -2.68 12.26 -6.87
CA ALA A 52 -2.19 12.27 -8.26
C ALA A 52 -1.22 11.11 -8.54
N PHE A 53 -0.38 10.73 -7.56
CA PHE A 53 0.60 9.67 -7.71
C PHE A 53 0.05 8.29 -7.38
N LEU A 54 -0.81 8.17 -6.36
CA LEU A 54 -1.38 6.88 -5.94
C LEU A 54 -2.62 6.49 -6.75
N GLY A 55 -3.25 7.43 -7.45
CA GLY A 55 -4.53 7.21 -8.15
C GLY A 55 -5.75 7.17 -7.21
N GLU A 56 -5.54 7.23 -5.88
CA GLU A 56 -6.57 7.17 -4.85
C GLU A 56 -6.25 8.11 -3.68
N PRO A 57 -7.25 8.50 -2.85
CA PRO A 57 -7.00 9.25 -1.63
C PRO A 57 -6.10 8.47 -0.67
N ILE A 58 -5.20 9.18 0.04
CA ILE A 58 -4.24 8.55 0.96
C ILE A 58 -4.92 7.71 2.06
N GLY A 59 -6.08 8.12 2.56
CA GLY A 59 -6.84 7.32 3.53
C GLY A 59 -7.31 5.99 2.94
N THR A 60 -7.76 5.98 1.69
CA THR A 60 -8.14 4.77 0.95
C THR A 60 -6.93 3.86 0.75
N PHE A 61 -5.80 4.43 0.38
CA PHE A 61 -4.53 3.71 0.24
C PHE A 61 -4.13 3.01 1.55
N ILE A 62 -4.20 3.70 2.70
CA ILE A 62 -3.89 3.11 4.02
C ILE A 62 -4.82 1.93 4.32
N VAL A 63 -6.13 2.12 4.14
CA VAL A 63 -7.13 1.06 4.37
C VAL A 63 -6.87 -0.15 3.47
N ARG A 64 -6.62 0.07 2.18
CA ARG A 64 -6.30 -0.99 1.23
C ARG A 64 -5.03 -1.73 1.64
N THR A 65 -3.96 -1.03 1.94
CA THR A 65 -2.67 -1.63 2.34
C THR A 65 -2.80 -2.45 3.62
N ARG A 66 -3.54 -1.96 4.62
CA ARG A 66 -3.87 -2.73 5.84
C ARG A 66 -4.64 -4.01 5.51
N THR A 67 -5.66 -3.91 4.66
CA THR A 67 -6.50 -5.05 4.29
C THR A 67 -5.73 -6.12 3.51
N GLU A 68 -4.84 -5.71 2.62
CA GLU A 68 -3.94 -6.61 1.89
C GLU A 68 -2.89 -7.25 2.81
N ALA A 69 -2.37 -6.50 3.79
CA ALA A 69 -1.49 -7.07 4.82
C ALA A 69 -2.23 -8.12 5.67
N ALA A 70 -3.49 -7.87 6.03
CA ALA A 70 -4.34 -8.87 6.68
C ALA A 70 -4.50 -10.13 5.84
N ALA A 71 -4.79 -9.99 4.55
CA ALA A 71 -4.96 -11.11 3.63
C ALA A 71 -3.70 -11.98 3.56
N ARG A 72 -2.51 -11.37 3.54
CA ARG A 72 -1.23 -12.10 3.59
C ARG A 72 -1.07 -12.87 4.90
N LEU A 73 -1.34 -12.24 6.05
CA LEU A 73 -1.26 -12.91 7.35
C LEU A 73 -2.29 -14.04 7.48
N LEU A 74 -3.51 -13.82 7.01
CA LEU A 74 -4.56 -14.85 6.99
C LEU A 74 -4.17 -16.08 6.17
N ARG A 75 -3.46 -15.88 5.07
CA ARG A 75 -3.06 -16.95 4.13
C ARG A 75 -1.82 -17.71 4.58
N TYR A 76 -0.85 -17.03 5.15
CA TYR A 76 0.50 -17.55 5.36
C TYR A 76 0.86 -17.73 6.84
N SER A 77 -0.09 -17.51 7.77
CA SER A 77 0.14 -17.71 9.18
C SER A 77 -1.13 -18.21 9.90
N ASP A 78 -0.91 -18.83 11.06
CA ASP A 78 -1.98 -19.29 11.96
C ASP A 78 -2.30 -18.28 13.06
N ILE A 79 -1.83 -17.03 12.90
CA ILE A 79 -2.08 -15.95 13.86
C ILE A 79 -3.59 -15.75 14.03
N PRO A 80 -4.12 -15.68 15.26
CA PRO A 80 -5.54 -15.40 15.49
C PRO A 80 -6.01 -14.14 14.78
N ILE A 81 -7.24 -14.16 14.23
CA ILE A 81 -7.79 -13.02 13.46
C ILE A 81 -7.83 -11.76 14.32
N ALA A 82 -8.09 -11.90 15.63
CA ALA A 82 -8.05 -10.79 16.57
C ALA A 82 -6.67 -10.12 16.62
N ASP A 83 -5.61 -10.92 16.70
CA ASP A 83 -4.24 -10.44 16.77
C ASP A 83 -3.80 -9.80 15.43
N ILE A 84 -4.26 -10.35 14.30
CA ILE A 84 -4.07 -9.73 13.00
C ILE A 84 -4.68 -8.32 12.98
N ALA A 85 -5.93 -8.17 13.47
CA ALA A 85 -6.60 -6.88 13.48
C ALA A 85 -5.77 -5.81 14.20
N TYR A 86 -5.28 -6.13 15.39
CA TYR A 86 -4.44 -5.19 16.16
C TYR A 86 -3.09 -4.92 15.49
N ARG A 87 -2.43 -5.95 14.95
CA ARG A 87 -1.11 -5.80 14.27
C ARG A 87 -1.14 -4.87 13.06
N ILE A 88 -2.27 -4.80 12.39
CA ILE A 88 -2.42 -3.96 11.20
C ILE A 88 -3.18 -2.64 11.48
N GLY A 89 -3.35 -2.28 12.75
CA GLY A 89 -3.86 -0.98 13.18
C GLY A 89 -5.37 -0.84 13.18
N TYR A 90 -6.14 -1.94 13.32
CA TYR A 90 -7.57 -1.86 13.62
C TYR A 90 -7.81 -1.93 15.12
N ALA A 91 -8.72 -1.08 15.61
CA ALA A 91 -9.08 -1.02 17.03
C ALA A 91 -9.83 -2.27 17.52
N SER A 92 -10.38 -3.08 16.62
CA SER A 92 -11.10 -4.30 16.97
C SER A 92 -11.14 -5.31 15.81
N PRO A 93 -11.30 -6.62 16.11
CA PRO A 93 -11.53 -7.65 15.09
C PRO A 93 -12.77 -7.38 14.23
N SER A 94 -13.81 -6.79 14.81
CA SER A 94 -15.05 -6.42 14.11
C SER A 94 -14.81 -5.35 13.05
N SER A 95 -13.94 -4.36 13.35
CA SER A 95 -13.55 -3.32 12.41
C SER A 95 -12.80 -3.91 11.22
N LEU A 96 -11.84 -4.81 11.47
CA LEU A 96 -11.18 -5.56 10.41
C LEU A 96 -12.18 -6.34 9.56
N SER A 97 -13.08 -7.12 10.21
CA SER A 97 -14.02 -7.99 9.50
C SER A 97 -14.95 -7.19 8.58
N LYS A 98 -15.42 -6.03 9.03
CA LYS A 98 -16.26 -5.13 8.23
C LYS A 98 -15.52 -4.65 6.99
N VAL A 99 -14.32 -4.10 7.15
CA VAL A 99 -13.54 -3.55 6.03
C VAL A 99 -13.07 -4.66 5.10
N PHE A 100 -12.65 -5.79 5.65
CA PHE A 100 -12.20 -6.95 4.88
C PHE A 100 -13.33 -7.51 3.99
N LYS A 101 -14.54 -7.66 4.57
CA LYS A 101 -15.72 -8.10 3.80
C LYS A 101 -16.10 -7.08 2.72
N GLN A 102 -16.00 -5.79 3.01
CA GLN A 102 -16.25 -4.75 2.00
C GLN A 102 -15.22 -4.83 0.85
N PHE A 103 -13.97 -5.18 1.14
CA PHE A 103 -12.89 -5.21 0.16
C PHE A 103 -12.87 -6.52 -0.64
N TYR A 104 -12.99 -7.68 0.02
CA TYR A 104 -12.88 -9.00 -0.61
C TYR A 104 -14.22 -9.68 -0.87
N GLY A 105 -15.33 -9.17 -0.33
CA GLY A 105 -16.67 -9.76 -0.45
C GLY A 105 -16.96 -10.90 0.54
N ILE A 106 -15.98 -11.35 1.29
CA ILE A 106 -16.06 -12.46 2.24
C ILE A 106 -15.42 -12.11 3.58
N SER A 107 -15.71 -12.88 4.63
CA SER A 107 -15.12 -12.67 5.94
C SER A 107 -13.65 -13.10 5.99
N PRO A 108 -12.85 -12.58 6.95
CA PRO A 108 -11.47 -13.03 7.18
C PRO A 108 -11.35 -14.53 7.41
N LEU A 109 -12.32 -15.14 8.12
CA LEU A 109 -12.33 -16.57 8.39
C LEU A 109 -12.55 -17.40 7.12
N GLU A 110 -13.54 -17.01 6.32
CA GLU A 110 -13.79 -17.65 5.02
C GLU A 110 -12.58 -17.52 4.09
N TYR A 111 -11.92 -16.34 4.09
CA TYR A 111 -10.72 -16.10 3.31
C TYR A 111 -9.56 -17.03 3.75
N ARG A 112 -9.36 -17.21 5.05
CA ARG A 112 -8.34 -18.11 5.60
C ARG A 112 -8.55 -19.55 5.16
N ASN A 113 -9.80 -20.01 5.18
CA ASN A 113 -10.16 -21.39 4.85
C ASN A 113 -10.14 -21.67 3.34
N ASN A 114 -10.27 -20.64 2.52
CA ASN A 114 -10.31 -20.79 1.07
C ASN A 114 -9.06 -20.16 0.43
N LYS A 115 -8.09 -21.02 0.09
CA LYS A 115 -6.79 -20.60 -0.46
C LYS A 115 -6.85 -20.10 -1.93
N ASN A 116 -8.00 -20.15 -2.59
CA ASN A 116 -8.17 -19.75 -3.99
C ASN A 116 -8.39 -18.24 -4.19
N PHE A 117 -8.58 -17.47 -3.13
CA PHE A 117 -8.74 -16.04 -3.24
C PHE A 117 -7.44 -15.31 -3.49
N VAL A 118 -7.49 -14.27 -4.32
CA VAL A 118 -6.34 -13.38 -4.59
C VAL A 118 -6.05 -12.50 -3.38
N ILE A 119 -4.77 -12.26 -3.11
CA ILE A 119 -4.33 -11.39 -2.01
C ILE A 119 -4.49 -9.92 -2.39
N MET A 120 -4.13 -9.58 -3.61
CA MET A 120 -4.23 -8.23 -4.14
C MET A 120 -5.29 -8.21 -5.22
N LYS A 121 -6.18 -7.23 -5.16
CA LYS A 121 -7.02 -6.95 -6.33
C LYS A 121 -6.12 -6.46 -7.45
N PRO A 122 -6.36 -6.86 -8.71
CA PRO A 122 -5.60 -6.30 -9.82
C PRO A 122 -5.71 -4.78 -9.76
N ALA A 123 -4.57 -4.12 -9.83
CA ALA A 123 -4.54 -2.69 -9.99
C ALA A 123 -5.30 -2.30 -11.26
N ILE A 124 -5.94 -1.16 -11.26
CA ILE A 124 -6.48 -0.58 -12.48
C ILE A 124 -5.26 -0.27 -13.35
N ILE A 125 -5.02 -1.12 -14.36
CA ILE A 125 -3.93 -0.91 -15.32
C ILE A 125 -4.24 0.39 -16.03
N ARG A 126 -3.39 1.39 -15.85
CA ARG A 126 -3.48 2.61 -16.65
C ARG A 126 -3.04 2.26 -18.07
N PRO A 127 -3.88 2.52 -19.09
CA PRO A 127 -3.57 2.15 -20.47
C PRO A 127 -2.38 2.92 -21.06
N ASP A 128 -1.90 3.96 -20.37
CA ASP A 128 -0.77 4.81 -20.74
C ASP A 128 0.58 4.33 -20.15
N LEU A 129 0.58 3.23 -19.39
CA LEU A 129 1.80 2.65 -18.83
C LEU A 129 2.41 1.66 -19.82
N GLU A 130 3.34 2.10 -20.64
CA GLU A 130 4.21 1.22 -21.43
C GLU A 130 5.19 0.48 -20.51
N LEU A 131 4.91 -0.79 -20.25
CA LEU A 131 5.84 -1.69 -19.55
C LEU A 131 6.92 -2.18 -20.52
N LYS A 132 8.11 -1.61 -20.44
CA LYS A 132 9.29 -2.18 -21.09
C LYS A 132 9.81 -3.35 -20.26
N LYS A 133 9.64 -4.57 -20.78
CA LYS A 133 10.19 -5.78 -20.16
C LYS A 133 11.53 -6.10 -20.83
N GLU A 134 12.56 -6.24 -20.02
CA GLU A 134 13.88 -6.66 -20.50
C GLU A 134 14.40 -7.79 -19.61
N ILE A 135 14.74 -8.92 -20.23
CA ILE A 135 15.39 -10.05 -19.54
C ILE A 135 16.88 -9.94 -19.80
N ARG A 136 17.64 -9.73 -18.74
CA ARG A 136 19.11 -9.71 -18.80
C ARG A 136 19.69 -10.83 -17.95
N ASN A 137 20.67 -11.53 -18.48
CA ASN A 137 21.52 -12.39 -17.68
C ASN A 137 22.51 -11.50 -16.91
N VAL A 138 22.39 -11.48 -15.60
CA VAL A 138 23.33 -10.78 -14.71
C VAL A 138 24.10 -11.80 -13.90
N SER A 139 25.41 -11.58 -13.74
CA SER A 139 26.23 -12.34 -12.80
C SER A 139 25.69 -12.21 -11.38
N GLU A 140 25.94 -13.23 -10.56
CA GLU A 140 25.49 -13.27 -9.16
C GLU A 140 25.77 -11.94 -8.43
N ARG A 141 24.71 -11.30 -7.91
CA ARG A 141 24.79 -10.01 -7.24
C ARG A 141 23.94 -10.06 -5.98
N ASN A 142 24.41 -9.42 -4.93
CA ASN A 142 23.56 -9.09 -3.78
C ASN A 142 22.57 -8.01 -4.20
N VAL A 143 21.29 -8.35 -4.28
CA VAL A 143 20.23 -7.43 -4.70
C VAL A 143 19.55 -6.89 -3.46
N ILE A 144 19.65 -5.59 -3.24
CA ILE A 144 18.75 -4.86 -2.36
C ILE A 144 17.59 -4.39 -3.24
N TYR A 145 16.39 -4.94 -3.02
CA TYR A 145 15.23 -4.48 -3.76
C TYR A 145 14.35 -3.59 -2.88
N ILE A 146 13.93 -2.47 -3.44
CA ILE A 146 12.88 -1.64 -2.86
C ILE A 146 11.58 -2.10 -3.49
N ARG A 147 10.68 -2.62 -2.68
CA ARG A 147 9.34 -2.97 -3.14
C ARG A 147 8.55 -1.68 -3.33
N LEU A 148 8.45 -1.22 -4.56
CA LEU A 148 7.49 -0.18 -4.90
C LEU A 148 6.10 -0.82 -4.85
N THR A 149 5.31 -0.46 -3.84
CA THR A 149 3.88 -0.75 -3.80
C THR A 149 3.18 0.37 -4.55
N GLY A 150 3.19 0.28 -5.83
CA GLY A 150 2.43 1.09 -6.76
C GLY A 150 2.00 0.18 -7.89
N ASP A 151 0.86 0.48 -8.49
CA ASP A 151 0.25 -0.28 -9.56
C ASP A 151 1.27 -0.64 -10.64
N TYR A 152 1.48 -1.96 -10.84
CA TYR A 152 2.12 -2.52 -12.01
C TYR A 152 1.05 -2.90 -13.02
#